data_7fe03ba06e0c22d4ab4d07d3d504a9f9
#
_entry.id   7fe03ba06e0c22d4ab4d07d3d504a9f9
#
_cell.length_a   1.000
_cell.length_b   1.000
_cell.length_c   1.000
_cell.angle_alpha   90.00
_cell.angle_beta   90.00
_cell.angle_gamma   90.00
#
_symmetry.space_group_name_H-M   'P 1'
#
loop_
_entity.id
_entity.type
_entity.pdbx_description
1 polymer ?
#
loop_
_entity_poly.entity_id
_entity_poly.type
_entity_poly.pdbx_seq_one_letter_code
_entity_poly.pdbx_strand_id
1 'polypeptide(L)'
;MTTVYDVSAGELIKETSRDLKENVKLERPEWSIHVKTGVNKERKPEDEDWWWVRSASVMRKIYMEGPIGVSKLRTLYGGKKNRGRKPGEFRRASGKVLRTILKQFDTLEYTKANKNGRTITPKGRSYLDGISTKINKQ
;
A
#
# COMPACT_ATOMS: atom_id res chain seq x y z
N MET A 1 17.51 -11.23 -14.54
CA MET A 1 17.11 -10.71 -13.23
C MET A 1 15.63 -10.37 -13.22
N THR A 2 14.87 -10.89 -12.28
CA THR A 2 13.42 -10.64 -12.20
C THR A 2 13.14 -9.39 -11.37
N THR A 3 12.31 -8.51 -11.91
CA THR A 3 11.91 -7.28 -11.22
C THR A 3 10.39 -7.25 -11.07
N VAL A 4 9.89 -6.24 -10.37
CA VAL A 4 8.46 -6.00 -10.18
C VAL A 4 7.70 -5.90 -11.52
N TYR A 5 8.37 -5.42 -12.57
CA TYR A 5 7.76 -5.28 -13.90
C TYR A 5 7.50 -6.62 -14.60
N ASP A 6 8.13 -7.69 -14.14
CA ASP A 6 8.06 -9.01 -14.78
C ASP A 6 6.91 -9.88 -14.26
N VAL A 7 6.19 -9.44 -13.24
CA VAL A 7 5.10 -10.18 -12.61
C VAL A 7 3.82 -9.35 -12.58
N SER A 8 2.67 -10.03 -12.46
CA SER A 8 1.41 -9.30 -12.38
C SER A 8 1.28 -8.58 -11.04
N ALA A 9 0.60 -7.43 -11.07
CA ALA A 9 0.38 -6.63 -9.86
C ALA A 9 -0.39 -7.40 -8.79
N GLY A 10 -1.42 -8.14 -9.19
CA GLY A 10 -2.24 -8.91 -8.25
C GLY A 10 -1.47 -9.99 -7.52
N GLU A 11 -0.65 -10.74 -8.24
CA GLU A 11 0.18 -11.79 -7.64
C GLU A 11 1.25 -11.20 -6.73
N LEU A 12 1.89 -10.13 -7.17
CA LEU A 12 2.92 -9.46 -6.37
C LEU A 12 2.34 -8.93 -5.06
N ILE A 13 1.21 -8.26 -5.12
CA ILE A 13 0.56 -7.70 -3.92
C ILE A 13 0.15 -8.82 -2.97
N LYS A 14 -0.40 -9.92 -3.49
CA LYS A 14 -0.82 -11.06 -2.68
C LYS A 14 0.36 -11.69 -1.94
N GLU A 15 1.44 -11.99 -2.64
CA GLU A 15 2.62 -12.61 -2.03
C GLU A 15 3.34 -11.67 -1.08
N THR A 16 3.42 -10.37 -1.44
CA THR A 16 4.03 -9.36 -0.57
C THR A 16 3.23 -9.18 0.71
N SER A 17 1.89 -9.17 0.62
CA SER A 17 1.05 -9.02 1.81
C SER A 17 1.23 -10.20 2.76
N ARG A 18 1.30 -11.42 2.23
CA ARG A 18 1.55 -12.62 3.02
C ARG A 18 2.91 -12.54 3.72
N ASP A 19 3.95 -12.14 2.99
CA ASP A 19 5.30 -12.02 3.53
C ASP A 19 5.40 -10.95 4.62
N LEU A 20 4.76 -9.79 4.41
CA LEU A 20 4.71 -8.73 5.41
C LEU A 20 4.04 -9.19 6.70
N LYS A 21 3.02 -9.99 6.60
CA LYS A 21 2.30 -10.51 7.77
C LYS A 21 3.08 -11.60 8.49
N GLU A 22 3.62 -12.58 7.76
CA GLU A 22 4.21 -13.80 8.33
C GLU A 22 5.70 -13.69 8.65
N ASN A 23 6.48 -13.12 7.74
CA ASN A 23 7.94 -13.09 7.86
C ASN A 23 8.47 -11.78 8.42
N VAL A 24 8.02 -10.65 7.88
CA VAL A 24 8.41 -9.32 8.38
C VAL A 24 7.69 -9.02 9.69
N LYS A 25 6.51 -9.62 9.89
CA LYS A 25 5.67 -9.44 11.09
C LYS A 25 5.31 -7.99 11.33
N LEU A 26 4.91 -7.32 10.25
CA LEU A 26 4.44 -5.93 10.31
C LEU A 26 3.16 -5.90 11.14
N GLU A 27 3.14 -5.10 12.21
CA GLU A 27 1.99 -4.99 13.09
C GLU A 27 0.93 -4.06 12.52
N ARG A 28 -0.33 -4.51 12.55
CA ARG A 28 -1.43 -3.63 12.20
C ARG A 28 -1.81 -2.80 13.42
N PRO A 29 -2.07 -1.49 13.27
CA PRO A 29 -2.53 -0.67 14.40
C PRO A 29 -3.87 -1.17 14.94
N GLU A 30 -4.08 -1.06 16.25
CA GLU A 30 -5.35 -1.46 16.87
C GLU A 30 -6.54 -0.71 16.28
N TRP A 31 -6.39 0.59 16.03
CA TRP A 31 -7.47 1.39 15.46
C TRP A 31 -7.86 0.96 14.04
N SER A 32 -6.99 0.25 13.33
CA SER A 32 -7.27 -0.18 11.95
C SER A 32 -8.41 -1.18 11.85
N ILE A 33 -8.74 -1.87 12.95
CA ILE A 33 -9.82 -2.86 12.97
C ILE A 33 -11.19 -2.19 12.81
N HIS A 34 -11.31 -0.94 13.23
CA HIS A 34 -12.60 -0.23 13.33
C HIS A 34 -12.83 0.82 12.24
N VAL A 35 -11.88 1.06 11.34
CA VAL A 35 -11.94 2.19 10.42
C VAL A 35 -12.23 1.80 8.99
N LYS A 36 -12.86 2.74 8.26
CA LYS A 36 -12.96 2.69 6.80
C LYS A 36 -11.67 3.25 6.20
N THR A 37 -11.33 2.81 4.99
CA THR A 37 -10.12 3.29 4.30
C THR A 37 -10.30 4.63 3.60
N GLY A 38 -11.51 5.20 3.65
CA GLY A 38 -11.80 6.52 3.10
C GLY A 38 -13.25 6.90 3.35
N VAL A 39 -13.54 8.20 3.24
CA VAL A 39 -14.90 8.73 3.46
C VAL A 39 -15.89 8.28 2.37
N ASN A 40 -15.39 7.86 1.21
CA ASN A 40 -16.23 7.33 0.13
C ASN A 40 -16.71 5.91 0.37
N LYS A 41 -16.14 5.21 1.35
CA LYS A 41 -16.50 3.83 1.66
C LYS A 41 -17.73 3.79 2.56
N GLU A 42 -18.64 2.87 2.29
CA GLU A 42 -19.83 2.69 3.13
C GLU A 42 -19.54 1.84 4.36
N ARG A 43 -18.58 0.93 4.25
CA ARG A 43 -18.22 -0.02 5.30
C ARG A 43 -16.72 -0.12 5.46
N LYS A 44 -16.29 -0.64 6.62
CA LYS A 44 -14.90 -1.04 6.81
C LYS A 44 -14.57 -2.22 5.85
N PRO A 45 -13.29 -2.44 5.51
CA PRO A 45 -12.90 -3.53 4.61
C PRO A 45 -13.37 -4.89 5.13
N GLU A 46 -13.83 -5.74 4.23
CA GLU A 46 -14.25 -7.11 4.56
C GLU A 46 -13.08 -8.05 4.81
N ASP A 47 -11.97 -7.85 4.10
CA ASP A 47 -10.77 -8.66 4.23
C ASP A 47 -10.05 -8.30 5.53
N GLU A 48 -9.85 -9.27 6.42
CA GLU A 48 -9.16 -9.05 7.70
C GLU A 48 -7.70 -8.68 7.50
N ASP A 49 -7.11 -9.08 6.39
CA ASP A 49 -5.70 -8.80 6.07
C ASP A 49 -5.52 -7.52 5.25
N TRP A 50 -6.53 -6.67 5.17
CA TRP A 50 -6.50 -5.49 4.31
C TRP A 50 -5.33 -4.54 4.60
N TRP A 51 -4.87 -4.47 5.85
CA TRP A 51 -3.74 -3.61 6.21
C TRP A 51 -2.48 -4.02 5.43
N TRP A 52 -2.17 -5.31 5.44
CA TRP A 52 -1.00 -5.84 4.73
C TRP A 52 -1.17 -5.75 3.22
N VAL A 53 -2.36 -5.97 2.72
CA VAL A 53 -2.65 -5.83 1.28
C VAL A 53 -2.45 -4.37 0.84
N ARG A 54 -2.98 -3.41 1.61
CA ARG A 54 -2.77 -1.98 1.30
C ARG A 54 -1.30 -1.61 1.41
N SER A 55 -0.59 -2.11 2.42
CA SER A 55 0.84 -1.86 2.59
C SER A 55 1.65 -2.38 1.39
N ALA A 56 1.35 -3.58 0.92
CA ALA A 56 2.00 -4.16 -0.26
C ALA A 56 1.73 -3.33 -1.51
N SER A 57 0.50 -2.89 -1.69
CA SER A 57 0.11 -2.03 -2.83
C SER A 57 0.85 -0.69 -2.80
N VAL A 58 0.94 -0.06 -1.64
CA VAL A 58 1.66 1.22 -1.47
C VAL A 58 3.14 1.04 -1.82
N MET A 59 3.76 -0.01 -1.32
CA MET A 59 5.18 -0.28 -1.60
C MET A 59 5.44 -0.47 -3.09
N ARG A 60 4.57 -1.22 -3.77
CA ARG A 60 4.66 -1.40 -5.22
C ARG A 60 4.56 -0.06 -5.97
N LYS A 61 3.64 0.80 -5.56
CA LYS A 61 3.48 2.11 -6.20
C LYS A 61 4.70 3.00 -6.01
N ILE A 62 5.30 2.98 -4.84
CA ILE A 62 6.54 3.73 -4.59
C ILE A 62 7.67 3.21 -5.47
N TYR A 63 7.78 1.89 -5.61
CA TYR A 63 8.78 1.26 -6.48
C TYR A 63 8.63 1.70 -7.94
N MET A 64 7.41 1.70 -8.46
CA MET A 64 7.15 1.92 -9.88
C MET A 64 7.08 3.39 -10.28
N GLU A 65 6.55 4.24 -9.43
CA GLU A 65 6.28 5.64 -9.77
C GLU A 65 7.34 6.61 -9.23
N GLY A 66 8.28 6.12 -8.43
CA GLY A 66 9.32 6.98 -7.85
C GLY A 66 8.78 7.83 -6.72
N PRO A 67 9.28 9.07 -6.53
CA PRO A 67 8.83 9.86 -5.39
C PRO A 67 7.31 10.08 -5.41
N ILE A 68 6.66 9.69 -4.31
CA ILE A 68 5.21 9.82 -4.21
C ILE A 68 4.84 10.21 -2.77
N GLY A 69 4.04 11.25 -2.64
CA GLY A 69 3.61 11.75 -1.34
C GLY A 69 2.25 11.23 -0.92
N VAL A 70 1.88 11.50 0.33
CA VAL A 70 0.59 11.09 0.90
C VAL A 70 -0.58 11.64 0.08
N SER A 71 -0.50 12.89 -0.34
CA SER A 71 -1.59 13.53 -1.11
C SER A 71 -1.89 12.76 -2.41
N LYS A 72 -0.86 12.39 -3.15
CA LYS A 72 -1.02 11.62 -4.40
C LYS A 72 -1.55 10.22 -4.11
N LEU A 73 -1.07 9.56 -3.05
CA LEU A 73 -1.56 8.25 -2.65
C LEU A 73 -3.04 8.31 -2.26
N ARG A 74 -3.47 9.35 -1.56
CA ARG A 74 -4.88 9.52 -1.22
C ARG A 74 -5.74 9.63 -2.48
N THR A 75 -5.25 10.29 -3.51
CA THR A 75 -5.96 10.39 -4.78
C THR A 75 -6.03 9.03 -5.49
N LEU A 76 -4.92 8.28 -5.51
CA LEU A 76 -4.85 6.98 -6.17
C LEU A 76 -5.78 5.93 -5.51
N TYR A 77 -5.93 5.98 -4.19
CA TYR A 77 -6.78 5.05 -3.45
C TYR A 77 -8.18 5.59 -3.16
N GLY A 78 -8.48 6.78 -3.61
CA GLY A 78 -9.79 7.38 -3.45
C GLY A 78 -10.82 6.79 -4.39
N GLY A 79 -12.05 7.23 -4.26
CA GLY A 79 -13.13 6.77 -5.10
C GLY A 79 -14.37 7.66 -4.97
N LYS A 80 -15.41 7.28 -5.68
CA LYS A 80 -16.67 8.00 -5.70
C LYS A 80 -17.43 7.79 -4.40
N LYS A 81 -17.86 8.89 -3.78
CA LYS A 81 -18.70 8.83 -2.58
C LYS A 81 -20.17 8.86 -3.00
N ASN A 82 -20.93 7.88 -2.50
CA ASN A 82 -22.38 7.90 -2.64
C ASN A 82 -22.97 8.94 -1.69
N ARG A 83 -23.68 9.93 -2.22
CA ARG A 83 -24.27 11.03 -1.45
C ARG A 83 -25.80 10.94 -1.41
N GLY A 84 -26.36 9.73 -1.56
CA GLY A 84 -27.78 9.53 -1.59
C GLY A 84 -28.39 10.05 -2.89
N ARG A 85 -29.33 11.03 -2.81
CA ARG A 85 -29.99 11.59 -3.98
C ARG A 85 -29.11 12.55 -4.79
N LYS A 86 -28.05 13.07 -4.20
CA LYS A 86 -27.11 13.95 -4.91
C LYS A 86 -26.18 13.12 -5.79
N PRO A 87 -25.69 13.71 -6.93
CA PRO A 87 -24.70 13.01 -7.74
C PRO A 87 -23.48 12.59 -6.91
N GLY A 88 -22.94 11.41 -7.17
CA GLY A 88 -21.74 10.94 -6.51
C GLY A 88 -20.56 11.87 -6.80
N GLU A 89 -19.65 12.01 -5.85
CA GLU A 89 -18.50 12.90 -5.97
C GLU A 89 -17.25 12.17 -5.50
N PHE A 90 -16.13 12.41 -6.21
CA PHE A 90 -14.85 11.81 -5.84
C PHE A 90 -14.38 12.32 -4.47
N ARG A 91 -13.89 11.40 -3.64
CA ARG A 91 -13.27 11.70 -2.35
C ARG A 91 -11.95 10.95 -2.24
N ARG A 92 -10.96 11.61 -1.66
CA ARG A 92 -9.65 10.99 -1.45
C ARG A 92 -9.72 9.96 -0.33
N ALA A 93 -8.80 8.98 -0.36
CA ALA A 93 -8.69 7.95 0.66
C ALA A 93 -8.19 8.52 2.00
N SER A 94 -8.26 7.70 3.06
CA SER A 94 -7.81 8.10 4.40
C SER A 94 -6.32 8.39 4.42
N GLY A 95 -5.95 9.61 4.81
CA GLY A 95 -4.55 10.00 4.97
C GLY A 95 -3.88 9.33 6.16
N LYS A 96 -4.65 9.06 7.24
CA LYS A 96 -4.10 8.41 8.43
C LYS A 96 -3.59 7.00 8.13
N VAL A 97 -4.36 6.23 7.36
CA VAL A 97 -3.95 4.88 6.95
C VAL A 97 -2.64 4.94 6.17
N LEU A 98 -2.58 5.79 5.15
CA LEU A 98 -1.40 5.90 4.29
C LEU A 98 -0.19 6.44 5.03
N ARG A 99 -0.36 7.46 5.88
CA ARG A 99 0.76 8.00 6.68
C ARG A 99 1.34 6.95 7.62
N THR A 100 0.48 6.15 8.26
CA THR A 100 0.94 5.11 9.17
C THR A 100 1.70 4.02 8.43
N ILE A 101 1.21 3.60 7.25
CA ILE A 101 1.91 2.62 6.40
C ILE A 101 3.29 3.14 6.01
N LEU A 102 3.39 4.40 5.58
CA LEU A 102 4.67 4.99 5.19
C LEU A 102 5.65 5.06 6.37
N LYS A 103 5.16 5.42 7.55
CA LYS A 103 6.00 5.44 8.76
C LYS A 103 6.53 4.05 9.12
N GLN A 104 5.71 3.02 8.96
CA GLN A 104 6.14 1.64 9.20
C GLN A 104 7.24 1.24 8.22
N PHE A 105 7.12 1.59 6.95
CA PHE A 105 8.16 1.31 5.96
C PHE A 105 9.42 2.13 6.19
N ASP A 106 9.30 3.39 6.63
CA ASP A 106 10.46 4.21 6.99
C ASP A 106 11.23 3.55 8.15
N THR A 107 10.52 3.01 9.15
CA THR A 107 11.13 2.31 10.28
C THR A 107 11.85 1.04 9.84
N LEU A 108 11.30 0.31 8.88
CA LEU A 108 11.91 -0.88 8.30
C LEU A 108 13.03 -0.55 7.30
N GLU A 109 13.22 0.73 7.00
CA GLU A 109 14.21 1.20 6.02
C GLU A 109 13.92 0.75 4.59
N TYR A 110 12.67 0.41 4.28
CA TYR A 110 12.24 0.08 2.91
C TYR A 110 11.95 1.33 2.09
N THR A 111 11.61 2.43 2.74
CA THR A 111 11.37 3.71 2.08
C THR A 111 12.12 4.82 2.80
N LYS A 112 12.31 5.93 2.07
CA LYS A 112 12.98 7.11 2.60
C LYS A 112 12.17 8.34 2.22
N ALA A 113 11.95 9.20 3.21
CA ALA A 113 11.30 10.49 2.96
C ALA A 113 12.28 11.45 2.31
N ASN A 114 11.83 12.17 1.29
CA ASN A 114 12.59 13.27 0.72
C ASN A 114 11.65 14.43 0.37
N LYS A 115 12.18 15.48 -0.24
CA LYS A 115 11.44 16.71 -0.56
C LYS A 115 10.20 16.46 -1.42
N ASN A 116 10.25 15.48 -2.31
CA ASN A 116 9.19 15.21 -3.28
C ASN A 116 8.27 14.05 -2.87
N GLY A 117 8.44 13.50 -1.67
CA GLY A 117 7.65 12.39 -1.16
C GLY A 117 8.53 11.21 -0.75
N ARG A 118 7.96 10.02 -0.76
CA ARG A 118 8.71 8.79 -0.42
C ARG A 118 9.33 8.17 -1.65
N THR A 119 10.58 7.71 -1.50
CA THR A 119 11.28 6.93 -2.53
C THR A 119 11.63 5.57 -1.95
N ILE A 120 11.74 4.56 -2.83
CA ILE A 120 12.15 3.23 -2.38
C ILE A 120 13.65 3.21 -2.15
N THR A 121 14.09 2.54 -1.07
CA THR A 121 15.51 2.36 -0.78
C THR A 121 16.03 1.12 -1.53
N PRO A 122 17.36 0.96 -1.66
CA PRO A 122 17.91 -0.28 -2.22
C PRO A 122 17.43 -1.53 -1.47
N LYS A 123 17.27 -1.44 -0.15
CA LYS A 123 16.74 -2.54 0.66
C LYS A 123 15.30 -2.89 0.28
N GLY A 124 14.44 -1.89 0.13
CA GLY A 124 13.05 -2.10 -0.28
C GLY A 124 12.96 -2.66 -1.70
N ARG A 125 13.78 -2.15 -2.60
CA ARG A 125 13.86 -2.64 -3.98
C ARG A 125 14.27 -4.11 -4.03
N SER A 126 15.30 -4.48 -3.29
CA SER A 126 15.75 -5.88 -3.19
C SER A 126 14.67 -6.78 -2.61
N TYR A 127 13.93 -6.30 -1.62
CA TYR A 127 12.84 -7.05 -1.02
C TYR A 127 11.75 -7.40 -2.05
N LEU A 128 11.27 -6.42 -2.79
CA LEU A 128 10.24 -6.64 -3.81
C LEU A 128 10.76 -7.47 -4.99
N ASP A 129 11.99 -7.24 -5.43
CA ASP A 129 12.59 -8.02 -6.50
C ASP A 129 12.75 -9.48 -6.09
N GLY A 130 13.08 -9.76 -4.83
CA GLY A 130 13.16 -11.10 -4.28
C GLY A 130 11.82 -11.82 -4.33
N ILE A 131 10.72 -11.14 -3.96
CA ILE A 131 9.38 -11.70 -4.04
C ILE A 131 9.00 -11.97 -5.50
N SER A 132 9.30 -11.04 -6.41
CA SER A 132 9.05 -11.20 -7.83
C SER A 132 9.77 -12.43 -8.40
N THR A 133 10.99 -12.67 -7.95
CA THR A 133 11.77 -13.85 -8.34
C THR A 133 11.09 -15.13 -7.87
N LYS A 134 10.59 -15.17 -6.65
CA LYS A 134 9.86 -16.33 -6.11
C LYS A 134 8.61 -16.63 -6.93
N ILE A 135 7.85 -15.61 -7.29
CA ILE A 135 6.64 -15.76 -8.10
C ILE A 135 6.99 -16.35 -9.47
N ASN A 136 8.04 -15.83 -10.09
CA ASN A 136 8.42 -16.22 -11.43
C ASN A 136 8.97 -17.66 -11.52
N LYS A 137 9.40 -18.22 -10.39
CA LYS A 137 9.91 -19.61 -10.31
C LYS A 137 8.80 -20.64 -10.09
N GLN A 138 7.59 -20.21 -9.77
CA GLN A 138 6.46 -21.10 -9.53
C GLN A 138 5.82 -21.61 -10.83
#